data_e6cefc514b0386e655e1ebd437b90747
#
_entry.id   e6cefc514b0386e655e1ebd437b90747
#
_cell.length_a   1.000
_cell.length_b   1.000
_cell.length_c   1.000
_cell.angle_alpha   90.00
_cell.angle_beta   90.00
_cell.angle_gamma   90.00
#
_symmetry.space_group_name_H-M   'P 1'
#
loop_
_entity.id
_entity.type
_entity.pdbx_description
1 polymer ?
#
loop_
_entity_poly.entity_id
_entity_poly.type
_entity_poly.pdbx_seq_one_letter_code
_entity_poly.pdbx_strand_id
1 'polypeptide(L)'
;MSSSKSFAYQSLLMVLCVTSPLVAFATQLEEVQGWLQKMYHAAHTLNYEGTFVYGQHGRLSSMRIIHQVTPEGEQERLISMDGTGREVIRDGGKVTCYLPDSKAVVVEKSRKLKKFPPEFPMKLDDLKNYYTFSLIGDSRVAGHITQGIEIVPKDPYRYGHQLWVEKKTGLLLKTHLLDEDNKPIEQFVFTQVSFLDQVADEKLVPAMDTKKFTWYEAKDTNDKDDKDEADFNVDWLPGGFKQDMNRMQKMPTGGMPVKHMVYSDGLSSVSVFIEEDVQHDPANLMGGSRMGAINAHGRHLGDYHVTVVGEVPQLTVEKICEAISTKNQ
;
A
#
# COMPACT_ATOMS: atom_id res chain seq x y z
N MET A 1 90.99 -12.15 -0.01
CA MET A 1 90.11 -10.99 -0.19
C MET A 1 88.72 -11.55 -0.62
N SER A 2 87.88 -11.69 0.39
CA SER A 2 86.52 -12.27 0.20
C SER A 2 85.51 -11.16 0.40
N SER A 3 84.67 -10.93 -0.64
CA SER A 3 83.61 -9.91 -0.65
C SER A 3 82.28 -10.65 -0.41
N SER A 4 81.69 -10.47 0.76
CA SER A 4 80.36 -10.98 1.14
C SER A 4 79.31 -10.00 0.66
N LYS A 5 78.40 -10.44 -0.25
CA LYS A 5 77.20 -9.68 -0.69
C LYS A 5 76.01 -10.13 0.18
N SER A 6 75.55 -9.20 1.02
CA SER A 6 74.34 -9.31 1.82
C SER A 6 73.11 -9.14 0.92
N PHE A 7 72.22 -10.15 0.88
CA PHE A 7 70.89 -10.09 0.25
C PHE A 7 69.84 -9.64 1.27
N ALA A 8 69.34 -8.45 1.08
CA ALA A 8 68.18 -7.94 1.88
C ALA A 8 66.86 -8.49 1.30
N TYR A 9 66.15 -9.28 2.04
CA TYR A 9 64.76 -9.69 1.74
C TYR A 9 63.82 -8.58 2.17
N GLN A 10 63.22 -7.90 1.22
CA GLN A 10 62.06 -7.02 1.43
C GLN A 10 60.80 -7.89 1.45
N SER A 11 60.24 -8.12 2.63
CA SER A 11 58.93 -8.76 2.81
C SER A 11 57.82 -7.73 2.48
N LEU A 12 57.19 -7.87 1.33
CA LEU A 12 56.00 -7.10 0.92
C LEU A 12 54.80 -7.65 1.69
N LEU A 13 54.34 -6.94 2.73
CA LEU A 13 53.11 -7.24 3.47
C LEU A 13 51.92 -6.85 2.59
N MET A 14 51.27 -7.83 1.95
CA MET A 14 50.03 -7.66 1.23
C MET A 14 48.89 -7.60 2.26
N VAL A 15 48.42 -6.39 2.58
CA VAL A 15 47.21 -6.18 3.40
C VAL A 15 46.00 -6.52 2.55
N LEU A 16 45.44 -7.71 2.79
CA LEU A 16 44.15 -8.14 2.22
C LEU A 16 43.04 -7.38 2.96
N CYS A 17 42.53 -6.30 2.32
CA CYS A 17 41.29 -5.65 2.79
C CYS A 17 40.10 -6.60 2.56
N VAL A 18 39.77 -7.41 3.55
CA VAL A 18 38.51 -8.15 3.59
C VAL A 18 37.43 -7.15 3.99
N THR A 19 36.77 -6.59 2.99
CA THR A 19 35.57 -5.77 3.23
C THR A 19 34.47 -6.71 3.71
N SER A 20 34.08 -6.55 4.99
CA SER A 20 33.04 -7.38 5.61
C SER A 20 31.71 -7.21 4.87
N PRO A 21 30.97 -8.29 4.55
CA PRO A 21 29.67 -8.20 3.87
C PRO A 21 28.64 -7.36 4.63
N LEU A 22 28.75 -7.24 5.95
CA LEU A 22 27.92 -6.39 6.82
C LEU A 22 27.96 -4.90 6.43
N VAL A 23 29.10 -4.37 5.98
CA VAL A 23 29.22 -2.96 5.57
C VAL A 23 28.46 -2.72 4.26
N ALA A 24 28.51 -3.67 3.31
CA ALA A 24 27.82 -3.56 2.05
C ALA A 24 26.29 -3.59 2.22
N PHE A 25 25.77 -4.41 3.12
CA PHE A 25 24.31 -4.45 3.41
C PHE A 25 23.81 -3.17 4.11
N ALA A 26 24.57 -2.60 5.03
CA ALA A 26 24.20 -1.34 5.68
C ALA A 26 24.10 -0.20 4.66
N THR A 27 25.08 -0.08 3.77
CA THR A 27 25.09 0.94 2.71
C THR A 27 23.90 0.78 1.76
N GLN A 28 23.54 -0.43 1.36
CA GLN A 28 22.42 -0.69 0.46
C GLN A 28 21.07 -0.32 1.08
N LEU A 29 20.87 -0.61 2.37
CA LEU A 29 19.64 -0.24 3.09
C LEU A 29 19.50 1.29 3.20
N GLU A 30 20.60 2.01 3.48
CA GLU A 30 20.62 3.47 3.52
C GLU A 30 20.29 4.08 2.15
N GLU A 31 20.81 3.52 1.07
CA GLU A 31 20.49 3.97 -0.29
C GLU A 31 19.01 3.77 -0.62
N VAL A 32 18.43 2.60 -0.33
CA VAL A 32 17.00 2.34 -0.52
C VAL A 32 16.16 3.31 0.32
N GLN A 33 16.53 3.53 1.57
CA GLN A 33 15.82 4.49 2.44
C GLN A 33 15.87 5.91 1.87
N GLY A 34 17.00 6.32 1.31
CA GLY A 34 17.12 7.61 0.60
C GLY A 34 16.17 7.73 -0.58
N TRP A 35 16.00 6.67 -1.37
CA TRP A 35 15.03 6.64 -2.46
C TRP A 35 13.58 6.68 -1.98
N LEU A 36 13.22 5.97 -0.92
CA LEU A 36 11.88 6.01 -0.34
C LEU A 36 11.56 7.40 0.25
N GLN A 37 12.53 8.05 0.89
CA GLN A 37 12.38 9.43 1.36
C GLN A 37 12.18 10.41 0.20
N LYS A 38 12.96 10.26 -0.88
CA LYS A 38 12.80 11.07 -2.08
C LYS A 38 11.43 10.88 -2.73
N MET A 39 10.95 9.64 -2.77
CA MET A 39 9.63 9.29 -3.28
C MET A 39 8.51 9.91 -2.42
N TYR A 40 8.62 9.82 -1.10
CA TYR A 40 7.68 10.46 -0.17
C TYR A 40 7.65 11.99 -0.38
N HIS A 41 8.83 12.62 -0.47
CA HIS A 41 8.92 14.06 -0.72
C HIS A 41 8.27 14.44 -2.05
N ALA A 42 8.52 13.70 -3.11
CA ALA A 42 7.94 13.93 -4.42
C ALA A 42 6.40 13.89 -4.41
N ALA A 43 5.82 12.91 -3.72
CA ALA A 43 4.36 12.78 -3.58
C ALA A 43 3.71 14.00 -2.89
N HIS A 44 4.46 14.72 -2.02
CA HIS A 44 3.94 15.83 -1.22
C HIS A 44 4.37 17.23 -1.73
N THR A 45 5.16 17.31 -2.82
CA THR A 45 5.70 18.60 -3.28
C THR A 45 5.56 18.84 -4.78
N LEU A 46 5.31 17.78 -5.56
CA LEU A 46 5.28 17.92 -7.02
C LEU A 46 3.88 18.23 -7.53
N ASN A 47 3.82 19.14 -8.50
CA ASN A 47 2.67 19.29 -9.36
C ASN A 47 2.90 18.49 -10.64
N TYR A 48 1.96 17.64 -11.01
CA TYR A 48 2.09 16.83 -12.22
C TYR A 48 0.73 16.43 -12.78
N GLU A 49 0.72 16.11 -14.06
CA GLU A 49 -0.37 15.40 -14.71
C GLU A 49 0.18 14.23 -15.51
N GLY A 50 -0.62 13.18 -15.61
CA GLY A 50 -0.20 12.00 -16.35
C GLY A 50 -1.33 11.02 -16.63
N THR A 51 -1.05 10.07 -17.49
CA THR A 51 -1.91 8.92 -17.74
C THR A 51 -1.17 7.67 -17.30
N PHE A 52 -1.88 6.77 -16.65
CA PHE A 52 -1.34 5.50 -16.19
C PHE A 52 -2.32 4.36 -16.46
N VAL A 53 -1.78 3.17 -16.47
CA VAL A 53 -2.53 1.92 -16.53
C VAL A 53 -2.40 1.20 -15.20
N TYR A 54 -3.52 0.76 -14.66
CA TYR A 54 -3.61 -0.13 -13.52
C TYR A 54 -4.08 -1.51 -14.00
N GLY A 55 -3.29 -2.52 -13.68
CA GLY A 55 -3.56 -3.91 -14.06
C GLY A 55 -3.79 -4.78 -12.84
N GLN A 56 -4.91 -5.51 -12.83
CA GLN A 56 -5.26 -6.47 -11.79
C GLN A 56 -6.09 -7.61 -12.42
N HIS A 57 -5.78 -8.88 -12.14
CA HIS A 57 -6.50 -10.06 -12.66
C HIS A 57 -6.64 -10.13 -14.18
N GLY A 58 -5.62 -9.74 -14.90
CA GLY A 58 -5.68 -9.70 -16.36
C GLY A 58 -6.59 -8.61 -16.93
N ARG A 59 -7.18 -7.75 -16.08
CA ARG A 59 -7.90 -6.54 -16.48
C ARG A 59 -6.98 -5.34 -16.40
N LEU A 60 -7.08 -4.47 -17.39
CA LEU A 60 -6.35 -3.21 -17.45
C LEU A 60 -7.37 -2.08 -17.40
N SER A 61 -7.07 -1.05 -16.61
CA SER A 61 -7.84 0.19 -16.56
C SER A 61 -6.90 1.37 -16.77
N SER A 62 -7.27 2.24 -17.68
CA SER A 62 -6.53 3.46 -17.97
C SER A 62 -7.12 4.64 -17.21
N MET A 63 -6.29 5.44 -16.58
CA MET A 63 -6.70 6.59 -15.79
C MET A 63 -5.79 7.78 -16.05
N ARG A 64 -6.36 8.97 -15.96
CA ARG A 64 -5.61 10.23 -15.92
C ARG A 64 -5.60 10.75 -14.50
N ILE A 65 -4.43 11.22 -14.05
CA ILE A 65 -4.25 11.91 -12.78
C ILE A 65 -3.80 13.35 -13.01
N ILE A 66 -4.32 14.26 -12.20
CA ILE A 66 -3.85 15.63 -12.06
C ILE A 66 -3.63 15.84 -10.57
N HIS A 67 -2.42 16.24 -10.20
CA HIS A 67 -2.01 16.40 -8.81
C HIS A 67 -1.39 17.77 -8.61
N GLN A 68 -1.82 18.46 -7.55
CA GLN A 68 -1.34 19.78 -7.15
C GLN A 68 -1.10 19.81 -5.66
N VAL A 69 -0.02 20.50 -5.27
CA VAL A 69 0.27 20.82 -3.88
C VAL A 69 0.18 22.34 -3.70
N THR A 70 -0.59 22.76 -2.72
CA THR A 70 -0.76 24.17 -2.31
C THR A 70 -0.44 24.34 -0.83
N PRO A 71 -0.32 25.58 -0.31
CA PRO A 71 -0.19 25.81 1.12
C PRO A 71 -1.34 25.24 1.95
N GLU A 72 -2.53 25.10 1.36
CA GLU A 72 -3.75 24.56 1.98
C GLU A 72 -3.76 23.03 2.02
N GLY A 73 -2.93 22.38 1.18
CA GLY A 73 -2.80 20.93 1.12
C GLY A 73 -2.71 20.37 -0.30
N GLU A 74 -2.87 19.06 -0.40
CA GLU A 74 -2.82 18.33 -1.66
C GLU A 74 -4.21 18.26 -2.29
N GLN A 75 -4.28 18.49 -3.60
CA GLN A 75 -5.45 18.29 -4.43
C GLN A 75 -5.15 17.30 -5.54
N GLU A 76 -6.08 16.40 -5.78
CA GLU A 76 -5.91 15.33 -6.76
C GLU A 76 -7.22 15.10 -7.50
N ARG A 77 -7.14 14.93 -8.83
CA ARG A 77 -8.25 14.49 -9.65
C ARG A 77 -7.84 13.26 -10.45
N LEU A 78 -8.58 12.17 -10.27
CA LEU A 78 -8.47 10.93 -11.02
C LEU A 78 -9.67 10.81 -11.98
N ILE A 79 -9.39 10.49 -13.24
CA ILE A 79 -10.41 10.37 -14.29
C ILE A 79 -10.25 9.00 -14.94
N SER A 80 -11.31 8.19 -14.93
CA SER A 80 -11.37 6.94 -15.69
C SER A 80 -11.36 7.25 -17.18
N MET A 81 -10.46 6.61 -17.94
CA MET A 81 -10.32 6.78 -19.38
C MET A 81 -10.99 5.67 -20.18
N ASP A 82 -11.41 4.61 -19.50
CA ASP A 82 -12.10 3.46 -20.06
C ASP A 82 -13.24 2.97 -19.15
N GLY A 83 -14.08 2.07 -19.66
CA GLY A 83 -15.20 1.48 -18.92
C GLY A 83 -16.23 2.49 -18.48
N THR A 84 -16.80 2.26 -17.30
CA THR A 84 -17.76 3.16 -16.63
C THR A 84 -17.09 4.47 -16.26
N GLY A 85 -17.64 5.58 -16.73
CA GLY A 85 -17.12 6.91 -16.42
C GLY A 85 -17.10 7.16 -14.91
N ARG A 86 -15.96 7.57 -14.38
CA ARG A 86 -15.78 7.92 -12.97
C ARG A 86 -14.72 9.00 -12.83
N GLU A 87 -15.03 10.02 -12.05
CA GLU A 87 -14.04 10.97 -11.59
C GLU A 87 -13.98 10.96 -10.06
N VAL A 88 -12.78 11.03 -9.51
CA VAL A 88 -12.55 11.14 -8.07
C VAL A 88 -11.73 12.39 -7.84
N ILE A 89 -12.25 13.29 -7.01
CA ILE A 89 -11.52 14.49 -6.58
C ILE A 89 -11.24 14.35 -5.10
N ARG A 90 -9.96 14.46 -4.77
CA ARG A 90 -9.48 14.57 -3.39
C ARG A 90 -9.04 15.99 -3.16
N ASP A 91 -9.55 16.61 -2.09
CA ASP A 91 -9.20 17.95 -1.67
C ASP A 91 -9.03 17.94 -0.15
N GLY A 92 -7.77 17.96 0.29
CA GLY A 92 -7.42 17.83 1.69
C GLY A 92 -8.04 16.58 2.34
N GLY A 93 -8.91 16.78 3.33
CA GLY A 93 -9.60 15.69 4.04
C GLY A 93 -10.89 15.18 3.40
N LYS A 94 -11.24 15.60 2.19
CA LYS A 94 -12.49 15.27 1.50
C LYS A 94 -12.23 14.49 0.22
N VAL A 95 -12.98 13.41 -0.02
CA VAL A 95 -12.99 12.66 -1.28
C VAL A 95 -14.38 12.73 -1.88
N THR A 96 -14.49 13.18 -3.12
CA THR A 96 -15.74 13.26 -3.87
C THR A 96 -15.66 12.37 -5.11
N CYS A 97 -16.52 11.37 -5.17
CA CYS A 97 -16.61 10.44 -6.30
C CYS A 97 -17.81 10.79 -7.16
N TYR A 98 -17.58 11.10 -8.42
CA TYR A 98 -18.60 11.41 -9.42
C TYR A 98 -18.86 10.18 -10.29
N LEU A 99 -20.12 9.74 -10.35
CA LEU A 99 -20.58 8.55 -11.04
C LEU A 99 -21.61 8.96 -12.09
N PRO A 100 -21.17 9.36 -13.30
CA PRO A 100 -22.07 9.94 -14.31
C PRO A 100 -23.16 8.98 -14.77
N ASP A 101 -22.88 7.70 -14.92
CA ASP A 101 -23.84 6.69 -15.39
C ASP A 101 -25.01 6.50 -14.42
N SER A 102 -24.77 6.57 -13.12
CA SER A 102 -25.78 6.51 -12.06
C SER A 102 -26.32 7.89 -11.66
N LYS A 103 -25.77 8.98 -12.24
CA LYS A 103 -26.06 10.37 -11.85
C LYS A 103 -25.94 10.59 -10.34
N ALA A 104 -24.89 10.04 -9.74
CA ALA A 104 -24.65 10.08 -8.33
C ALA A 104 -23.32 10.77 -8.02
N VAL A 105 -23.27 11.48 -6.88
CA VAL A 105 -22.04 11.99 -6.26
C VAL A 105 -21.97 11.44 -4.85
N VAL A 106 -20.87 10.81 -4.53
CA VAL A 106 -20.60 10.29 -3.18
C VAL A 106 -19.49 11.13 -2.55
N VAL A 107 -19.77 11.68 -1.38
CA VAL A 107 -18.83 12.49 -0.63
C VAL A 107 -18.46 11.76 0.65
N GLU A 108 -17.17 11.56 0.85
CA GLU A 108 -16.61 10.92 2.04
C GLU A 108 -15.52 11.79 2.65
N LYS A 109 -15.35 11.75 3.96
CA LYS A 109 -14.15 12.29 4.57
C LYS A 109 -13.00 11.33 4.28
N SER A 110 -11.86 11.87 3.86
CA SER A 110 -10.64 11.10 3.63
C SER A 110 -10.14 10.55 4.97
N ARG A 111 -10.60 9.37 5.33
CA ARG A 111 -9.99 8.57 6.39
C ARG A 111 -8.88 7.78 5.74
N LYS A 112 -7.60 8.12 5.93
CA LYS A 112 -6.41 7.33 5.50
C LYS A 112 -6.67 6.36 4.32
N LEU A 113 -7.43 6.82 3.31
CA LEU A 113 -7.65 6.04 2.09
C LEU A 113 -6.30 5.83 1.43
N LYS A 114 -6.08 4.66 0.84
CA LYS A 114 -4.87 4.40 0.06
C LYS A 114 -4.67 5.57 -0.91
N LYS A 115 -3.58 6.30 -0.72
CA LYS A 115 -3.19 7.37 -1.63
C LYS A 115 -2.74 6.77 -2.96
N PHE A 116 -2.81 7.55 -3.99
CA PHE A 116 -2.34 7.15 -5.29
C PHE A 116 -1.37 8.23 -5.82
N PRO A 117 -0.16 7.89 -6.28
CA PRO A 117 0.50 6.59 -6.16
C PRO A 117 0.61 6.07 -4.72
N PRO A 118 0.75 4.75 -4.50
CA PRO A 118 0.83 4.19 -3.15
C PRO A 118 2.00 4.80 -2.37
N GLU A 119 1.76 5.13 -1.11
CA GLU A 119 2.81 5.60 -0.20
C GLU A 119 3.53 4.41 0.46
N PHE A 120 4.84 4.54 0.57
CA PHE A 120 5.70 3.57 1.24
C PHE A 120 6.31 4.19 2.50
N PRO A 121 6.58 3.41 3.56
CA PRO A 121 7.13 3.92 4.79
C PRO A 121 8.54 4.49 4.57
N MET A 122 8.78 5.67 5.16
CA MET A 122 10.09 6.31 5.09
C MET A 122 11.15 5.66 5.98
N LYS A 123 10.74 4.94 7.03
CA LYS A 123 11.64 4.30 7.98
C LYS A 123 11.57 2.79 7.82
N LEU A 124 12.71 2.17 7.57
CA LEU A 124 12.83 0.74 7.32
C LEU A 124 13.24 -0.07 8.54
N ASP A 125 13.51 0.59 9.68
CA ASP A 125 14.06 -0.08 10.86
C ASP A 125 13.19 -1.22 11.39
N ASP A 126 11.88 -1.04 11.42
CA ASP A 126 10.94 -2.09 11.83
C ASP A 126 10.77 -3.16 10.73
N LEU A 127 10.88 -2.77 9.46
CA LEU A 127 10.63 -3.65 8.32
C LEU A 127 11.80 -4.55 7.94
N LYS A 128 13.04 -4.14 8.20
CA LYS A 128 14.26 -4.91 7.86
C LYS A 128 14.30 -6.32 8.45
N ASN A 129 13.55 -6.58 9.52
CA ASN A 129 13.43 -7.91 10.11
C ASN A 129 12.55 -8.85 9.27
N TYR A 130 11.61 -8.29 8.50
CA TYR A 130 10.57 -9.02 7.77
C TYR A 130 10.71 -8.94 6.25
N TYR A 131 11.50 -7.97 5.75
CA TYR A 131 11.76 -7.78 4.33
C TYR A 131 13.26 -7.62 4.05
N THR A 132 13.64 -7.98 2.84
CA THR A 132 14.93 -7.62 2.24
C THR A 132 14.69 -6.49 1.25
N PHE A 133 15.56 -5.48 1.28
CA PHE A 133 15.49 -4.30 0.42
C PHE A 133 16.72 -4.27 -0.49
N SER A 134 16.52 -4.05 -1.79
CA SER A 134 17.61 -3.98 -2.75
C SER A 134 17.32 -3.00 -3.89
N LEU A 135 18.38 -2.47 -4.51
CA LEU A 135 18.29 -1.74 -5.76
C LEU A 135 18.44 -2.73 -6.93
N ILE A 136 17.50 -2.69 -7.89
CA ILE A 136 17.49 -3.59 -9.05
C ILE A 136 17.91 -2.92 -10.37
N GLY A 137 18.62 -1.78 -10.24
CA GLY A 137 19.18 -1.07 -11.39
C GLY A 137 18.21 -0.10 -12.05
N ASP A 138 18.72 0.52 -13.11
CA ASP A 138 18.03 1.56 -13.87
C ASP A 138 17.07 0.99 -14.90
N SER A 139 15.99 1.72 -15.14
CA SER A 139 15.03 1.40 -16.21
C SER A 139 14.48 2.68 -16.82
N ARG A 140 13.64 2.55 -17.85
CA ARG A 140 12.91 3.67 -18.45
C ARG A 140 11.41 3.45 -18.35
N VAL A 141 10.70 4.41 -17.73
CA VAL A 141 9.24 4.41 -17.60
C VAL A 141 8.69 5.75 -18.06
N ALA A 142 7.68 5.75 -18.91
CA ALA A 142 7.07 6.96 -19.48
C ALA A 142 8.10 7.96 -20.06
N GLY A 143 9.20 7.47 -20.64
CA GLY A 143 10.29 8.28 -21.18
C GLY A 143 11.33 8.76 -20.16
N HIS A 144 11.13 8.56 -18.87
CA HIS A 144 12.01 8.99 -17.77
C HIS A 144 12.92 7.85 -17.30
N ILE A 145 14.14 8.19 -16.87
CA ILE A 145 15.06 7.25 -16.24
C ILE A 145 14.65 7.03 -14.79
N THR A 146 14.48 5.79 -14.40
CA THR A 146 14.05 5.39 -13.06
C THR A 146 15.08 4.51 -12.38
N GLN A 147 15.16 4.61 -11.05
CA GLN A 147 15.81 3.63 -10.19
C GLN A 147 14.81 2.57 -9.77
N GLY A 148 15.12 1.31 -10.00
CA GLY A 148 14.36 0.18 -9.50
C GLY A 148 14.71 -0.14 -8.05
N ILE A 149 13.69 -0.44 -7.24
CA ILE A 149 13.79 -0.89 -5.86
C ILE A 149 12.99 -2.18 -5.74
N GLU A 150 13.53 -3.15 -5.07
CA GLU A 150 12.86 -4.41 -4.78
C GLU A 150 12.73 -4.61 -3.26
N ILE A 151 11.55 -5.04 -2.82
CA ILE A 151 11.19 -5.32 -1.44
C ILE A 151 10.67 -6.74 -1.40
N VAL A 152 11.48 -7.67 -0.88
CA VAL A 152 11.19 -9.10 -0.86
C VAL A 152 10.85 -9.53 0.56
N PRO A 153 9.68 -10.13 0.81
CA PRO A 153 9.34 -10.67 2.13
C PRO A 153 10.26 -11.84 2.50
N LYS A 154 10.55 -11.98 3.79
CA LYS A 154 11.34 -13.09 4.36
C LYS A 154 10.49 -14.26 4.83
N ASP A 155 9.18 -14.13 4.74
CA ASP A 155 8.20 -15.14 5.15
C ASP A 155 7.06 -15.23 4.12
N PRO A 156 6.20 -16.27 4.15
CA PRO A 156 5.14 -16.46 3.17
C PRO A 156 3.84 -15.71 3.50
N TYR A 157 3.87 -14.76 4.43
CA TYR A 157 2.66 -14.09 4.94
C TYR A 157 2.40 -12.73 4.33
N ARG A 158 3.21 -12.29 3.38
CA ARG A 158 3.11 -10.96 2.77
C ARG A 158 3.60 -10.99 1.33
N TYR A 159 3.15 -10.01 0.55
CA TYR A 159 3.55 -9.86 -0.84
C TYR A 159 4.86 -9.07 -0.97
N GLY A 160 5.56 -9.30 -2.08
CA GLY A 160 6.72 -8.53 -2.48
C GLY A 160 6.33 -7.30 -3.30
N HIS A 161 7.25 -6.33 -3.40
CA HIS A 161 7.04 -5.12 -4.21
C HIS A 161 8.26 -4.84 -5.09
N GLN A 162 8.01 -4.33 -6.29
CA GLN A 162 9.00 -3.68 -7.13
C GLN A 162 8.53 -2.28 -7.46
N LEU A 163 9.40 -1.29 -7.28
CA LEU A 163 9.12 0.13 -7.46
C LEU A 163 10.09 0.72 -8.46
N TRP A 164 9.63 1.62 -9.33
CA TRP A 164 10.48 2.38 -10.26
C TRP A 164 10.27 3.87 -10.03
N VAL A 165 11.27 4.48 -9.43
CA VAL A 165 11.28 5.87 -8.96
C VAL A 165 12.03 6.74 -9.95
N GLU A 166 11.43 7.82 -10.46
CA GLU A 166 12.07 8.75 -11.38
C GLU A 166 13.29 9.41 -10.72
N LYS A 167 14.44 9.37 -11.42
CA LYS A 167 15.73 9.75 -10.80
C LYS A 167 15.85 11.23 -10.47
N LYS A 168 15.25 12.13 -11.23
CA LYS A 168 15.37 13.59 -11.02
C LYS A 168 14.43 14.07 -9.91
N THR A 169 13.14 13.72 -10.02
CA THR A 169 12.08 14.25 -9.17
C THR A 169 11.76 13.35 -7.97
N GLY A 170 11.96 12.04 -8.09
CA GLY A 170 11.57 11.06 -7.09
C GLY A 170 10.14 10.54 -7.25
N LEU A 171 9.40 10.94 -8.29
CA LEU A 171 8.04 10.44 -8.48
C LEU A 171 8.04 8.94 -8.79
N LEU A 172 7.17 8.19 -8.13
CA LEU A 172 6.95 6.77 -8.39
C LEU A 172 6.19 6.62 -9.71
N LEU A 173 6.83 6.00 -10.72
CA LEU A 173 6.27 5.87 -12.07
C LEU A 173 5.73 4.48 -12.37
N LYS A 174 6.17 3.46 -11.64
CA LYS A 174 5.71 2.09 -11.84
C LYS A 174 5.82 1.30 -10.53
N THR A 175 4.83 0.43 -10.28
CA THR A 175 4.89 -0.58 -9.20
C THR A 175 4.44 -1.93 -9.70
N HIS A 176 5.01 -2.97 -9.12
CA HIS A 176 4.46 -4.32 -9.14
C HIS A 176 4.25 -4.79 -7.70
N LEU A 177 3.10 -5.39 -7.45
CA LEU A 177 2.86 -6.24 -6.29
C LEU A 177 3.08 -7.68 -6.73
N LEU A 178 3.93 -8.41 -6.01
CA LEU A 178 4.39 -9.75 -6.39
C LEU A 178 3.81 -10.80 -5.46
N ASP A 179 3.37 -11.92 -6.03
CA ASP A 179 2.98 -13.11 -5.26
C ASP A 179 4.18 -13.90 -4.75
N GLU A 180 3.92 -15.08 -4.17
CA GLU A 180 4.93 -15.97 -3.60
C GLU A 180 5.88 -16.56 -4.66
N ASP A 181 5.43 -16.58 -5.93
CA ASP A 181 6.22 -17.02 -7.09
C ASP A 181 6.98 -15.86 -7.77
N ASN A 182 6.96 -14.66 -7.18
CA ASN A 182 7.49 -13.40 -7.75
C ASN A 182 6.80 -13.00 -9.06
N LYS A 183 5.53 -13.38 -9.26
CA LYS A 183 4.73 -12.94 -10.40
C LYS A 183 3.91 -11.71 -10.05
N PRO A 184 3.84 -10.70 -10.93
CA PRO A 184 3.01 -9.53 -10.71
C PRO A 184 1.52 -9.89 -10.65
N ILE A 185 0.85 -9.64 -9.51
CA ILE A 185 -0.59 -9.79 -9.31
C ILE A 185 -1.32 -8.46 -9.45
N GLU A 186 -0.64 -7.36 -9.16
CA GLU A 186 -1.09 -6.01 -9.45
C GLU A 186 0.05 -5.19 -10.06
N GLN A 187 -0.30 -4.28 -10.95
CA GLN A 187 0.65 -3.42 -11.63
C GLN A 187 0.07 -2.02 -11.79
N PHE A 188 0.90 -1.04 -11.57
CA PHE A 188 0.65 0.33 -11.91
C PHE A 188 1.79 0.85 -12.78
N VAL A 189 1.49 1.55 -13.85
CA VAL A 189 2.53 2.13 -14.71
C VAL A 189 2.05 3.42 -15.39
N PHE A 190 2.79 4.51 -15.21
CA PHE A 190 2.59 5.70 -16.03
C PHE A 190 2.97 5.41 -17.49
N THR A 191 2.08 5.76 -18.40
CA THR A 191 2.33 5.75 -19.85
C THR A 191 2.82 7.12 -20.32
N GLN A 192 2.40 8.18 -19.61
CA GLN A 192 2.82 9.56 -19.83
C GLN A 192 2.77 10.32 -18.50
N VAL A 193 3.74 11.18 -18.25
CA VAL A 193 3.75 12.13 -17.12
C VAL A 193 4.43 13.44 -17.54
N SER A 194 3.88 14.54 -17.05
CA SER A 194 4.44 15.89 -17.21
C SER A 194 4.51 16.56 -15.85
N PHE A 195 5.66 17.08 -15.49
CA PHE A 195 5.86 17.89 -14.29
C PHE A 195 5.51 19.33 -14.58
N LEU A 196 4.82 19.99 -13.69
CA LEU A 196 4.23 21.31 -13.87
C LEU A 196 4.72 22.25 -12.76
N ASP A 197 4.93 23.52 -13.10
CA ASP A 197 5.16 24.56 -12.09
C ASP A 197 3.84 24.88 -11.35
N GLN A 198 2.73 24.93 -12.08
CA GLN A 198 1.39 25.19 -11.58
C GLN A 198 0.36 24.36 -12.35
N VAL A 199 -0.73 24.03 -11.68
CA VAL A 199 -1.92 23.40 -12.28
C VAL A 199 -3.01 24.46 -12.40
N ALA A 200 -3.66 24.55 -13.54
CA ALA A 200 -4.81 25.43 -13.71
C ALA A 200 -6.02 24.88 -12.93
N ASP A 201 -6.71 25.73 -12.17
CA ASP A 201 -7.81 25.34 -11.29
C ASP A 201 -8.91 24.58 -12.02
N GLU A 202 -9.17 24.90 -13.29
CA GLU A 202 -10.15 24.24 -14.13
C GLU A 202 -9.85 22.76 -14.36
N LYS A 203 -8.59 22.34 -14.17
CA LYS A 203 -8.19 20.93 -14.28
C LYS A 203 -8.55 20.11 -13.02
N LEU A 204 -8.81 20.76 -11.90
CA LEU A 204 -9.09 20.12 -10.61
C LEU A 204 -10.59 20.06 -10.26
N VAL A 205 -11.44 20.61 -11.13
CA VAL A 205 -12.89 20.52 -10.99
C VAL A 205 -13.48 19.42 -11.90
N PRO A 206 -14.67 18.86 -11.59
CA PRO A 206 -15.28 17.84 -12.42
C PRO A 206 -15.60 18.39 -13.82
N ALA A 207 -15.36 17.58 -14.87
CA ALA A 207 -15.67 17.99 -16.25
C ALA A 207 -17.15 17.94 -16.58
N MET A 208 -18.00 17.39 -15.71
CA MET A 208 -19.41 17.15 -15.96
C MET A 208 -20.32 18.12 -15.21
N ASP A 209 -21.50 18.40 -15.77
CA ASP A 209 -22.56 19.14 -15.06
C ASP A 209 -23.26 18.21 -14.06
N THR A 210 -23.10 18.49 -12.77
CA THR A 210 -23.63 17.70 -11.66
C THR A 210 -24.96 18.20 -11.11
N LYS A 211 -25.59 19.22 -11.72
CA LYS A 211 -26.85 19.84 -11.23
C LYS A 211 -28.01 18.85 -11.09
N LYS A 212 -28.02 17.78 -11.88
CA LYS A 212 -29.03 16.73 -11.85
C LYS A 212 -28.60 15.46 -11.15
N PHE A 213 -27.49 15.49 -10.41
CA PHE A 213 -26.99 14.32 -9.71
C PHE A 213 -27.54 14.26 -8.29
N THR A 214 -27.74 13.04 -7.80
CA THR A 214 -28.09 12.80 -6.40
C THR A 214 -26.80 12.78 -5.57
N TRP A 215 -26.79 13.57 -4.49
CA TRP A 215 -25.64 13.69 -3.61
C TRP A 215 -25.83 12.80 -2.38
N TYR A 216 -24.85 11.96 -2.10
CA TYR A 216 -24.77 11.10 -0.94
C TYR A 216 -23.57 11.54 -0.10
N GLU A 217 -23.85 11.96 1.12
CA GLU A 217 -22.78 12.23 2.09
C GLU A 217 -22.69 11.08 3.08
N ALA A 218 -21.51 10.46 3.17
CA ALA A 218 -21.25 9.51 4.23
C ALA A 218 -21.33 10.26 5.57
N LYS A 219 -22.33 9.91 6.39
CA LYS A 219 -22.42 10.47 7.74
C LYS A 219 -21.16 10.06 8.50
N ASP A 220 -20.50 11.05 9.12
CA ASP A 220 -19.51 10.75 10.15
C ASP A 220 -20.20 9.91 11.23
N THR A 221 -20.00 8.63 11.20
CA THR A 221 -20.14 7.87 12.42
C THR A 221 -18.96 8.35 13.27
N ASN A 222 -19.24 9.15 14.31
CA ASN A 222 -18.28 9.42 15.38
C ASN A 222 -18.02 8.08 16.09
N ASP A 223 -17.29 7.21 15.39
CA ASP A 223 -16.80 5.97 15.95
C ASP A 223 -15.71 6.40 16.93
N LYS A 224 -16.09 6.57 18.18
CA LYS A 224 -15.12 6.61 19.27
C LYS A 224 -14.35 5.31 19.15
N ASP A 225 -13.01 5.40 19.22
CA ASP A 225 -12.21 4.25 19.57
C ASP A 225 -12.74 3.74 20.91
N ASP A 226 -13.68 2.80 20.82
CA ASP A 226 -14.15 2.13 22.03
C ASP A 226 -12.96 1.34 22.55
N LYS A 227 -12.43 1.84 23.68
CA LYS A 227 -11.46 1.11 24.49
C LYS A 227 -12.13 -0.07 25.22
N ASP A 228 -13.28 -0.53 24.71
CA ASP A 228 -13.92 -1.69 25.26
C ASP A 228 -12.98 -2.87 25.14
N GLU A 229 -12.71 -3.47 26.28
CA GLU A 229 -11.95 -4.71 26.40
C GLU A 229 -12.51 -5.70 25.40
N ALA A 230 -11.69 -6.03 24.39
CA ALA A 230 -12.13 -6.90 23.33
C ALA A 230 -12.51 -8.26 23.93
N ASP A 231 -13.73 -8.71 23.66
CA ASP A 231 -14.17 -10.07 24.00
C ASP A 231 -13.45 -11.12 23.16
N PHE A 232 -12.59 -10.68 22.25
CA PHE A 232 -11.85 -11.51 21.29
C PHE A 232 -10.36 -11.26 21.36
N ASN A 233 -9.59 -12.33 21.24
CA ASN A 233 -8.14 -12.32 21.08
C ASN A 233 -7.78 -12.71 19.65
N VAL A 234 -6.66 -12.20 19.16
CA VAL A 234 -5.97 -12.70 17.97
C VAL A 234 -4.67 -13.33 18.46
N ASP A 235 -4.69 -14.66 18.64
CA ASP A 235 -3.63 -15.39 19.33
C ASP A 235 -2.38 -15.56 18.46
N TRP A 236 -2.50 -15.31 17.16
CA TRP A 236 -1.38 -15.33 16.23
C TRP A 236 -1.50 -14.24 15.16
N LEU A 237 -0.38 -13.59 14.90
CA LEU A 237 -0.16 -12.64 13.81
C LEU A 237 1.20 -12.90 13.17
N PRO A 238 1.40 -12.60 11.87
CA PRO A 238 2.73 -12.60 11.29
C PRO A 238 3.64 -11.62 12.04
N GLY A 239 4.93 -11.95 12.13
CA GLY A 239 5.90 -11.08 12.81
C GLY A 239 5.84 -9.64 12.26
N GLY A 240 5.88 -8.64 13.14
CA GLY A 240 5.82 -7.21 12.77
C GLY A 240 4.44 -6.61 12.63
N PHE A 241 3.38 -7.41 12.49
CA PHE A 241 2.01 -6.88 12.50
C PHE A 241 1.65 -6.37 13.88
N LYS A 242 1.15 -5.13 13.92
CA LYS A 242 0.67 -4.45 15.13
C LYS A 242 -0.78 -4.01 14.91
N GLN A 243 -1.53 -3.93 15.98
CA GLN A 243 -2.91 -3.43 15.92
C GLN A 243 -2.91 -1.91 15.71
N ASP A 244 -3.44 -1.47 14.57
CA ASP A 244 -3.59 -0.05 14.22
C ASP A 244 -4.96 0.50 14.61
N MET A 245 -5.98 -0.37 14.65
CA MET A 245 -7.35 0.04 14.92
C MET A 245 -8.13 -1.09 15.63
N ASN A 246 -9.02 -0.72 16.56
CA ASN A 246 -10.00 -1.59 17.21
C ASN A 246 -11.22 -0.76 17.57
N ARG A 247 -12.37 -1.03 16.94
CA ARG A 247 -13.60 -0.29 17.17
C ARG A 247 -14.85 -1.09 16.81
N MET A 248 -15.99 -0.68 17.37
CA MET A 248 -17.31 -1.08 16.89
C MET A 248 -17.74 -0.18 15.73
N GLN A 249 -18.12 -0.76 14.61
CA GLN A 249 -18.56 -0.04 13.41
C GLN A 249 -19.99 -0.39 13.04
N LYS A 250 -20.83 0.61 12.80
CA LYS A 250 -22.17 0.41 12.22
C LYS A 250 -22.05 0.28 10.71
N MET A 251 -22.59 -0.79 10.15
CA MET A 251 -22.59 -0.98 8.71
C MET A 251 -23.59 -0.03 8.04
N PRO A 252 -23.27 0.55 6.85
CA PRO A 252 -24.18 1.44 6.13
C PRO A 252 -25.53 0.80 5.75
N THR A 253 -25.53 -0.50 5.57
CA THR A 253 -26.72 -1.30 5.24
C THR A 253 -27.68 -1.52 6.39
N GLY A 254 -27.37 -1.02 7.59
CA GLY A 254 -28.07 -1.35 8.82
C GLY A 254 -27.60 -2.70 9.39
N GLY A 255 -28.16 -3.12 10.51
CA GLY A 255 -27.76 -4.34 11.21
C GLY A 255 -27.07 -4.05 12.55
N MET A 256 -26.60 -5.12 13.19
CA MET A 256 -25.84 -5.01 14.44
C MET A 256 -24.46 -4.39 14.18
N PRO A 257 -23.89 -3.68 15.18
CA PRO A 257 -22.53 -3.18 15.07
C PRO A 257 -21.54 -4.35 14.87
N VAL A 258 -20.57 -4.14 13.98
CA VAL A 258 -19.51 -5.10 13.68
C VAL A 258 -18.24 -4.66 14.38
N LYS A 259 -17.55 -5.56 15.07
CA LYS A 259 -16.23 -5.29 15.59
C LYS A 259 -15.23 -5.30 14.44
N HIS A 260 -14.50 -4.20 14.28
CA HIS A 260 -13.50 -4.05 13.23
C HIS A 260 -12.13 -3.79 13.85
N MET A 261 -11.20 -4.69 13.62
CA MET A 261 -9.79 -4.55 14.01
C MET A 261 -8.92 -4.51 12.75
N VAL A 262 -7.89 -3.68 12.75
CA VAL A 262 -6.90 -3.60 11.67
C VAL A 262 -5.52 -3.88 12.24
N TYR A 263 -4.79 -4.75 11.57
CA TYR A 263 -3.41 -5.09 11.88
C TYR A 263 -2.54 -4.76 10.67
N SER A 264 -1.36 -4.18 10.89
CA SER A 264 -0.43 -3.81 9.82
C SER A 264 1.01 -3.92 10.29
N ASP A 265 1.91 -4.17 9.33
CA ASP A 265 3.35 -4.04 9.52
C ASP A 265 3.91 -2.75 8.91
N GLY A 266 3.03 -1.90 8.32
CA GLY A 266 3.38 -0.67 7.63
C GLY A 266 3.43 -0.79 6.11
N LEU A 267 3.54 -1.99 5.53
CA LEU A 267 3.43 -2.28 4.09
C LEU A 267 2.17 -3.09 3.78
N SER A 268 1.92 -4.10 4.56
CA SER A 268 0.75 -4.99 4.45
C SER A 268 -0.23 -4.71 5.55
N SER A 269 -1.53 -4.91 5.29
CA SER A 269 -2.58 -4.74 6.29
C SER A 269 -3.68 -5.77 6.15
N VAL A 270 -4.27 -6.12 7.29
CA VAL A 270 -5.38 -7.07 7.40
C VAL A 270 -6.47 -6.47 8.28
N SER A 271 -7.71 -6.53 7.82
CA SER A 271 -8.91 -6.21 8.56
C SER A 271 -9.57 -7.47 9.09
N VAL A 272 -9.96 -7.46 10.35
CA VAL A 272 -10.74 -8.51 11.00
C VAL A 272 -12.11 -7.93 11.35
N PHE A 273 -13.15 -8.56 10.87
CA PHE A 273 -14.54 -8.24 11.16
C PHE A 273 -15.15 -9.37 11.97
N ILE A 274 -15.85 -9.03 13.08
CA ILE A 274 -16.56 -9.98 13.91
C ILE A 274 -17.98 -9.44 14.14
N GLU A 275 -18.97 -10.22 13.75
CA GLU A 275 -20.39 -9.87 13.85
C GLU A 275 -21.18 -11.00 14.51
N GLU A 276 -22.26 -10.66 15.22
CA GLU A 276 -23.17 -11.67 15.72
C GLU A 276 -23.89 -12.38 14.58
N ASP A 277 -23.88 -13.70 14.62
CA ASP A 277 -24.50 -14.57 13.61
C ASP A 277 -25.10 -15.82 14.27
N VAL A 278 -26.02 -15.60 15.22
CA VAL A 278 -26.68 -16.66 15.97
C VAL A 278 -27.47 -17.64 15.07
N GLN A 279 -27.93 -17.14 13.90
CA GLN A 279 -28.72 -17.94 12.96
C GLN A 279 -27.89 -18.60 11.86
N HIS A 280 -26.56 -18.34 11.83
CA HIS A 280 -25.63 -18.82 10.81
C HIS A 280 -26.10 -18.49 9.39
N ASP A 281 -26.15 -17.17 9.06
CA ASP A 281 -26.61 -16.68 7.76
C ASP A 281 -25.81 -17.37 6.62
N PRO A 282 -26.49 -18.09 5.71
CA PRO A 282 -25.83 -18.76 4.59
C PRO A 282 -25.19 -17.79 3.58
N ALA A 283 -25.48 -16.49 3.65
CA ALA A 283 -24.83 -15.46 2.83
C ALA A 283 -23.43 -15.09 3.35
N ASN A 284 -23.11 -15.46 4.60
CA ASN A 284 -21.80 -15.20 5.19
C ASN A 284 -20.69 -16.00 4.51
N LEU A 285 -19.52 -15.35 4.34
CA LEU A 285 -18.37 -16.01 3.74
C LEU A 285 -17.89 -17.18 4.60
N MET A 286 -17.87 -18.37 4.01
CA MET A 286 -17.30 -19.56 4.63
C MET A 286 -16.09 -20.05 3.82
N GLY A 287 -14.93 -20.19 4.49
CA GLY A 287 -13.68 -20.55 3.82
C GLY A 287 -13.03 -19.38 3.10
N GLY A 288 -12.18 -19.68 2.13
CA GLY A 288 -11.39 -18.70 1.40
C GLY A 288 -12.14 -18.07 0.22
N SER A 289 -11.86 -16.78 -0.03
CA SER A 289 -12.26 -16.03 -1.22
C SER A 289 -11.12 -15.14 -1.68
N ARG A 290 -11.02 -14.90 -2.98
CA ARG A 290 -9.96 -14.05 -3.57
C ARG A 290 -10.52 -13.08 -4.60
N MET A 291 -10.09 -11.83 -4.48
CA MET A 291 -10.35 -10.79 -5.48
C MET A 291 -9.05 -10.00 -5.68
N GLY A 292 -8.24 -10.41 -6.64
CA GLY A 292 -6.94 -9.85 -6.89
C GLY A 292 -5.87 -10.20 -5.90
N ALA A 293 -5.22 -9.18 -5.44
CA ALA A 293 -4.30 -9.25 -4.34
C ALA A 293 -5.04 -9.36 -2.98
N ILE A 294 -6.34 -9.02 -2.96
CA ILE A 294 -7.14 -9.10 -1.75
C ILE A 294 -7.62 -10.54 -1.58
N ASN A 295 -7.25 -11.14 -0.45
CA ASN A 295 -7.77 -12.42 0.00
C ASN A 295 -8.66 -12.21 1.22
N ALA A 296 -9.64 -13.10 1.37
CA ALA A 296 -10.52 -13.16 2.52
C ALA A 296 -10.67 -14.59 3.01
N HIS A 297 -10.92 -14.76 4.29
CA HIS A 297 -11.30 -16.04 4.89
C HIS A 297 -12.36 -15.79 5.94
N GLY A 298 -13.44 -16.62 5.92
CA GLY A 298 -14.53 -16.51 6.86
C GLY A 298 -14.81 -17.83 7.56
N ARG A 299 -15.25 -17.76 8.83
CA ARG A 299 -15.70 -18.91 9.62
C ARG A 299 -16.66 -18.51 10.73
N HIS A 300 -17.38 -19.48 11.24
CA HIS A 300 -18.12 -19.32 12.50
C HIS A 300 -17.20 -19.48 13.73
N LEU A 301 -17.49 -18.72 14.78
CA LEU A 301 -16.88 -18.80 16.10
C LEU A 301 -17.99 -18.70 17.17
N GLY A 302 -18.58 -19.83 17.53
CA GLY A 302 -19.79 -19.85 18.36
C GLY A 302 -20.92 -19.11 17.64
N ASP A 303 -21.56 -18.16 18.34
CA ASP A 303 -22.65 -17.32 17.82
C ASP A 303 -22.17 -16.13 17.01
N TYR A 304 -20.91 -16.13 16.57
CA TYR A 304 -20.30 -15.06 15.79
C TYR A 304 -19.84 -15.56 14.43
N HIS A 305 -19.84 -14.66 13.46
CA HIS A 305 -19.15 -14.84 12.19
C HIS A 305 -17.90 -13.96 12.16
N VAL A 306 -16.77 -14.56 11.78
CA VAL A 306 -15.48 -13.90 11.67
C VAL A 306 -15.11 -13.84 10.20
N THR A 307 -14.76 -12.64 9.70
CA THR A 307 -14.19 -12.45 8.37
C THR A 307 -12.85 -11.72 8.48
N VAL A 308 -11.82 -12.29 7.90
CA VAL A 308 -10.48 -11.68 7.78
C VAL A 308 -10.22 -11.35 6.33
N VAL A 309 -9.87 -10.08 6.05
CA VAL A 309 -9.66 -9.58 4.68
C VAL A 309 -8.37 -8.78 4.62
N GLY A 310 -7.54 -9.01 3.61
CA GLY A 310 -6.30 -8.22 3.45
C GLY A 310 -5.64 -8.39 2.08
N GLU A 311 -4.78 -7.43 1.75
CA GLU A 311 -3.88 -7.51 0.61
C GLU A 311 -2.60 -8.27 1.01
N VAL A 312 -2.80 -9.53 1.30
CA VAL A 312 -1.81 -10.50 1.78
C VAL A 312 -2.11 -11.87 1.17
N PRO A 313 -1.17 -12.83 1.17
CA PRO A 313 -1.41 -14.19 0.74
C PRO A 313 -2.61 -14.84 1.45
N GLN A 314 -3.30 -15.76 0.76
CA GLN A 314 -4.45 -16.50 1.29
C GLN A 314 -4.12 -17.19 2.62
N LEU A 315 -2.93 -17.76 2.73
CA LEU A 315 -2.41 -18.40 3.95
C LEU A 315 -2.47 -17.47 5.17
N THR A 316 -2.27 -16.16 4.96
CA THR A 316 -2.23 -15.18 6.05
C THR A 316 -3.62 -14.91 6.62
N VAL A 317 -4.60 -14.64 5.75
CA VAL A 317 -5.99 -14.42 6.21
C VAL A 317 -6.58 -15.67 6.85
N GLU A 318 -6.25 -16.84 6.34
CA GLU A 318 -6.67 -18.14 6.90
C GLU A 318 -6.11 -18.33 8.30
N LYS A 319 -4.80 -18.24 8.48
CA LYS A 319 -4.14 -18.41 9.79
C LYS A 319 -4.59 -17.38 10.82
N ILE A 320 -4.75 -16.12 10.42
CA ILE A 320 -5.26 -15.08 11.34
C ILE A 320 -6.71 -15.43 11.74
N CYS A 321 -7.56 -15.81 10.78
CA CYS A 321 -8.93 -16.17 11.04
C CYS A 321 -9.03 -17.36 12.02
N GLU A 322 -8.22 -18.40 11.82
CA GLU A 322 -8.15 -19.57 12.72
C GLU A 322 -7.67 -19.22 14.13
N ALA A 323 -6.79 -18.21 14.24
CA ALA A 323 -6.21 -17.77 15.52
C ALA A 323 -7.10 -16.81 16.32
N ILE A 324 -8.32 -16.53 15.88
CA ILE A 324 -9.25 -15.69 16.63
C ILE A 324 -10.02 -16.57 17.63
N SER A 325 -9.97 -16.16 18.90
CA SER A 325 -10.66 -16.84 20.03
C SER A 325 -11.50 -15.83 20.83
N THR A 326 -12.48 -16.34 21.57
CA THR A 326 -13.20 -15.56 22.59
C THR A 326 -12.44 -15.60 23.92
N LYS A 327 -12.43 -14.50 24.68
CA LYS A 327 -11.75 -14.43 25.99
C LYS A 327 -12.31 -15.39 27.05
N ASN A 328 -13.47 -15.99 26.82
CA ASN A 328 -14.17 -16.83 27.77
C ASN A 328 -14.08 -18.35 27.46
N GLN A 329 -13.15 -18.76 26.60
CA GLN A 329 -12.84 -20.17 26.36
C GLN A 329 -11.44 -20.53 26.85
#